data_56d030d64cad4aeffdb88701d353cb8a
#
_entry.id   56d030d64cad4aeffdb88701d353cb8a
#
_cell.length_a   1.000
_cell.length_b   1.000
_cell.length_c   1.000
_cell.angle_alpha   90.00
_cell.angle_beta   90.00
_cell.angle_gamma   90.00
#
_symmetry.space_group_name_H-M   'P 1'
#
loop_
_entity.id
_entity.type
_entity.pdbx_description
1 polymer ?
#
loop_
_entity_poly.entity_id
_entity_poly.type
_entity_poly.pdbx_seq_one_letter_code
_entity_poly.pdbx_strand_id
1 'polypeptide(L)'
;ENPDIKVNAIYAGNYNDARIKALAALESGQPAQLSVMFSIDLNELRELDAIVPFDEVVSTDEERAWLKSFYPSLMENGTSVGKTWGIPFQRSTIVMYYNKDAFKAAGLDPESPPQSWNELVEKGKKLTKADGSQWGMMIPSTGYPYWMFGALAMQNGEVLMNGSGDTTYFNKPGVAQALNFWKDLGSKHKVMPE
;
A
#
# COMPACT_ATOMS: atom_id res chain seq x y z
N GLU A 1 18.85 -2.45 -24.11
CA GLU A 1 19.94 -1.51 -23.87
C GLU A 1 19.90 -0.47 -24.99
N ASN A 2 19.78 0.79 -24.63
CA ASN A 2 19.50 1.90 -25.57
C ASN A 2 20.65 2.93 -25.45
N PRO A 3 21.72 2.80 -26.26
CA PRO A 3 22.89 3.66 -26.15
C PRO A 3 22.62 5.14 -26.45
N ASP A 4 21.55 5.40 -27.20
CA ASP A 4 21.15 6.76 -27.59
C ASP A 4 20.29 7.48 -26.53
N ILE A 5 19.90 6.78 -25.44
CA ILE A 5 19.13 7.34 -24.35
C ILE A 5 20.03 7.65 -23.17
N LYS A 6 20.17 8.93 -22.82
CA LYS A 6 20.88 9.38 -21.63
C LYS A 6 19.88 9.66 -20.51
N VAL A 7 19.94 8.86 -19.45
CA VAL A 7 19.14 9.06 -18.25
C VAL A 7 19.90 9.91 -17.24
N ASN A 8 19.30 11.02 -16.82
CA ASN A 8 19.77 11.82 -15.69
C ASN A 8 18.88 11.51 -14.47
N ALA A 9 19.33 10.60 -13.62
CA ALA A 9 18.58 10.19 -12.45
C ALA A 9 18.78 11.17 -11.29
N ILE A 10 17.68 11.74 -10.78
CA ILE A 10 17.67 12.70 -9.68
C ILE A 10 16.99 12.06 -8.48
N TYR A 11 17.70 11.94 -7.36
CA TYR A 11 17.09 11.53 -6.11
C TYR A 11 16.25 12.66 -5.52
N ALA A 12 14.94 12.46 -5.41
CA ALA A 12 14.00 13.49 -4.97
C ALA A 12 13.62 13.39 -3.48
N GLY A 13 14.00 12.32 -2.78
CA GLY A 13 13.59 12.05 -1.40
C GLY A 13 12.56 10.92 -1.32
N ASN A 14 11.65 11.00 -0.36
CA ASN A 14 10.52 10.07 -0.27
C ASN A 14 9.43 10.41 -1.31
N TYR A 15 8.34 9.63 -1.37
CA TYR A 15 7.26 9.83 -2.34
C TYR A 15 6.61 11.21 -2.26
N ASN A 16 6.38 11.75 -1.04
CA ASN A 16 5.81 13.09 -0.88
C ASN A 16 6.77 14.18 -1.37
N ASP A 17 8.07 14.05 -1.08
CA ASP A 17 9.09 14.97 -1.58
C ASP A 17 9.17 14.91 -3.11
N ALA A 18 9.10 13.70 -3.70
CA ALA A 18 9.11 13.50 -5.14
C ALA A 18 7.90 14.19 -5.80
N ARG A 19 6.70 14.04 -5.22
CA ARG A 19 5.47 14.70 -5.70
C ARG A 19 5.59 16.22 -5.66
N ILE A 20 5.99 16.78 -4.52
CA ILE A 20 6.14 18.25 -4.36
C ILE A 20 7.14 18.80 -5.38
N LYS A 21 8.30 18.14 -5.53
CA LYS A 21 9.33 18.60 -6.48
C LYS A 21 8.90 18.46 -7.93
N ALA A 22 8.17 17.40 -8.27
CA ALA A 22 7.66 17.21 -9.63
C ALA A 22 6.63 18.28 -10.01
N LEU A 23 5.69 18.61 -9.10
CA LEU A 23 4.72 19.67 -9.33
C LEU A 23 5.39 21.04 -9.45
N ALA A 24 6.35 21.37 -8.59
CA ALA A 24 7.12 22.61 -8.69
C ALA A 24 7.93 22.71 -10.00
N ALA A 25 8.49 21.58 -10.46
CA ALA A 25 9.20 21.53 -11.75
C ALA A 25 8.24 21.73 -12.93
N LEU A 26 7.03 21.18 -12.85
CA LEU A 26 5.98 21.40 -13.85
C LEU A 26 5.59 22.89 -13.91
N GLU A 27 5.31 23.51 -12.76
CA GLU A 27 4.96 24.94 -12.67
C GLU A 27 6.08 25.85 -13.19
N SER A 28 7.34 25.48 -13.02
CA SER A 28 8.49 26.23 -13.56
C SER A 28 8.74 25.98 -15.05
N GLY A 29 7.94 25.15 -15.71
CA GLY A 29 8.11 24.79 -17.12
C GLY A 29 9.27 23.84 -17.41
N GLN A 30 9.79 23.15 -16.40
CA GLN A 30 10.89 22.18 -16.51
C GLN A 30 10.53 20.82 -15.90
N PRO A 31 9.43 20.17 -16.32
CA PRO A 31 9.00 18.89 -15.75
C PRO A 31 10.01 17.78 -16.02
N ALA A 32 10.11 16.83 -15.10
CA ALA A 32 10.77 15.57 -15.38
C ALA A 32 9.98 14.78 -16.43
N GLN A 33 10.68 14.06 -17.32
CA GLN A 33 10.02 13.20 -18.31
C GLN A 33 9.37 11.97 -17.68
N LEU A 34 9.96 11.45 -16.62
CA LEU A 34 9.44 10.33 -15.82
C LEU A 34 9.68 10.60 -14.33
N SER A 35 8.77 10.19 -13.50
CA SER A 35 8.94 10.24 -12.05
C SER A 35 8.35 8.99 -11.40
N VAL A 36 9.02 8.49 -10.35
CA VAL A 36 8.47 7.44 -9.51
C VAL A 36 7.55 8.08 -8.48
N MET A 37 6.26 7.79 -8.60
CA MET A 37 5.20 8.37 -7.79
C MET A 37 4.47 7.30 -7.00
N PHE A 38 3.73 7.74 -5.99
CA PHE A 38 2.86 6.87 -5.23
C PHE A 38 1.50 6.74 -5.94
N SER A 39 0.97 5.54 -6.05
CA SER A 39 -0.27 5.31 -6.81
C SER A 39 -1.49 6.03 -6.24
N ILE A 40 -1.50 6.37 -4.96
CA ILE A 40 -2.59 7.15 -4.35
C ILE A 40 -2.65 8.59 -4.86
N ASP A 41 -1.54 9.13 -5.39
CA ASP A 41 -1.48 10.49 -5.92
C ASP A 41 -2.00 10.57 -7.37
N LEU A 42 -2.31 9.42 -7.99
CA LEU A 42 -2.66 9.34 -9.41
C LEU A 42 -3.84 10.24 -9.80
N ASN A 43 -4.89 10.25 -9.00
CA ASN A 43 -6.08 11.05 -9.29
C ASN A 43 -5.80 12.55 -9.19
N GLU A 44 -5.06 12.98 -8.16
CA GLU A 44 -4.62 14.37 -8.01
C GLU A 44 -3.76 14.81 -9.19
N LEU A 45 -2.74 14.02 -9.55
CA LEU A 45 -1.84 14.34 -10.66
C LEU A 45 -2.58 14.43 -12.01
N ARG A 46 -3.58 13.59 -12.21
CA ARG A 46 -4.44 13.64 -13.39
C ARG A 46 -5.33 14.89 -13.42
N GLU A 47 -5.97 15.24 -12.30
CA GLU A 47 -6.83 16.42 -12.17
C GLU A 47 -6.06 17.73 -12.33
N LEU A 48 -4.77 17.72 -12.00
CA LEU A 48 -3.86 18.85 -12.21
C LEU A 48 -3.21 18.88 -13.60
N ASP A 49 -3.61 17.99 -14.52
CA ASP A 49 -2.97 17.81 -15.83
C ASP A 49 -1.44 17.66 -15.74
N ALA A 50 -0.95 17.11 -14.63
CA ALA A 50 0.48 16.96 -14.36
C ALA A 50 1.12 15.72 -15.01
N ILE A 51 0.30 14.82 -15.54
CA ILE A 51 0.71 13.58 -16.18
C ILE A 51 -0.08 13.32 -17.45
N VAL A 52 0.52 12.57 -18.38
CA VAL A 52 -0.12 12.11 -19.61
C VAL A 52 -0.29 10.58 -19.57
N PRO A 53 -1.37 10.01 -20.11
CA PRO A 53 -1.54 8.56 -20.12
C PRO A 53 -0.57 7.92 -21.14
N PHE A 54 -0.06 6.75 -20.78
CA PHE A 54 0.81 5.95 -21.67
C PHE A 54 0.12 5.58 -22.97
N ASP A 55 -1.19 5.41 -22.98
CA ASP A 55 -2.00 5.15 -24.18
C ASP A 55 -1.85 6.23 -25.26
N GLU A 56 -1.50 7.45 -24.89
CA GLU A 56 -1.27 8.57 -25.81
C GLU A 56 0.20 8.70 -26.25
N VAL A 57 1.12 8.06 -25.51
CA VAL A 57 2.56 8.10 -25.80
C VAL A 57 2.98 6.92 -26.66
N VAL A 58 2.42 5.71 -26.42
CA VAL A 58 2.72 4.52 -27.22
C VAL A 58 2.13 4.66 -28.62
N SER A 59 2.98 4.57 -29.64
CA SER A 59 2.62 4.87 -31.04
C SER A 59 2.67 3.64 -31.93
N THR A 60 3.50 2.66 -31.63
CA THR A 60 3.69 1.44 -32.43
C THR A 60 2.94 0.23 -31.82
N ASP A 61 2.74 -0.81 -32.63
CA ASP A 61 2.14 -2.05 -32.17
C ASP A 61 3.03 -2.79 -31.19
N GLU A 62 4.36 -2.66 -31.30
CA GLU A 62 5.32 -3.23 -30.37
C GLU A 62 5.23 -2.55 -29.00
N GLU A 63 5.17 -1.23 -28.95
CA GLU A 63 5.00 -0.47 -27.71
C GLU A 63 3.66 -0.78 -27.03
N ARG A 64 2.58 -0.90 -27.82
CA ARG A 64 1.27 -1.32 -27.32
C ARG A 64 1.28 -2.75 -26.76
N ALA A 65 1.99 -3.67 -27.44
CA ALA A 65 2.16 -5.03 -26.98
C ALA A 65 2.98 -5.08 -25.68
N TRP A 66 4.04 -4.28 -25.60
CA TRP A 66 4.83 -4.12 -24.38
C TRP A 66 3.98 -3.62 -23.21
N LEU A 67 3.18 -2.56 -23.38
CA LEU A 67 2.29 -2.05 -22.35
C LEU A 67 1.29 -3.12 -21.84
N LYS A 68 0.82 -3.98 -22.74
CA LYS A 68 -0.07 -5.11 -22.42
C LYS A 68 0.64 -6.31 -21.82
N SER A 69 1.98 -6.37 -21.83
CA SER A 69 2.75 -7.50 -21.30
C SER A 69 2.85 -7.54 -19.77
N PHE A 70 2.52 -6.44 -19.11
CA PHE A 70 2.50 -6.39 -17.65
C PHE A 70 1.33 -7.17 -17.08
N TYR A 71 1.53 -7.78 -15.90
CA TYR A 71 0.45 -8.48 -15.21
C TYR A 71 -0.70 -7.51 -14.89
N PRO A 72 -1.95 -7.82 -15.28
CA PRO A 72 -3.10 -6.92 -15.08
C PRO A 72 -3.28 -6.48 -13.63
N SER A 73 -3.10 -7.40 -12.66
CA SER A 73 -3.19 -7.09 -11.23
C SER A 73 -2.15 -6.07 -10.74
N LEU A 74 -1.00 -5.96 -11.42
CA LEU A 74 0.02 -4.95 -11.09
C LEU A 74 -0.28 -3.61 -11.76
N MET A 75 -0.97 -3.62 -12.90
CA MET A 75 -1.36 -2.41 -13.64
C MET A 75 -2.56 -1.69 -13.02
N GLU A 76 -3.38 -2.38 -12.23
CA GLU A 76 -4.64 -1.88 -11.69
C GLU A 76 -4.50 -0.51 -10.98
N ASN A 77 -3.47 -0.33 -10.15
CA ASN A 77 -3.22 0.94 -9.46
C ASN A 77 -2.66 2.06 -10.36
N GLY A 78 -2.22 1.74 -11.56
CA GLY A 78 -1.78 2.70 -12.58
C GLY A 78 -2.87 3.04 -13.59
N THR A 79 -4.05 2.42 -13.48
CA THR A 79 -5.16 2.59 -14.42
C THR A 79 -6.27 3.43 -13.78
N SER A 80 -6.73 4.43 -14.51
CA SER A 80 -7.85 5.27 -14.08
C SER A 80 -8.61 5.76 -15.32
N VAL A 81 -9.94 5.81 -15.23
CA VAL A 81 -10.84 6.26 -16.32
C VAL A 81 -10.54 5.56 -17.65
N GLY A 82 -10.27 4.24 -17.61
CA GLY A 82 -10.01 3.43 -18.80
C GLY A 82 -8.68 3.66 -19.49
N LYS A 83 -7.77 4.45 -18.92
CA LYS A 83 -6.42 4.72 -19.46
C LYS A 83 -5.33 4.31 -18.46
N THR A 84 -4.15 4.03 -18.99
CA THR A 84 -2.94 3.70 -18.22
C THR A 84 -2.12 4.97 -17.97
N TRP A 85 -2.10 5.45 -16.74
CA TRP A 85 -1.40 6.66 -16.33
C TRP A 85 -0.06 6.38 -15.66
N GLY A 86 0.14 5.16 -15.19
CA GLY A 86 1.36 4.74 -14.54
C GLY A 86 1.70 3.28 -14.81
N ILE A 87 3.00 3.00 -14.86
CA ILE A 87 3.54 1.64 -15.03
C ILE A 87 4.10 1.19 -13.69
N PRO A 88 3.87 -0.05 -13.25
CA PRO A 88 4.40 -0.54 -11.98
C PRO A 88 5.94 -0.60 -12.02
N PHE A 89 6.58 0.27 -11.25
CA PHE A 89 8.03 0.28 -11.05
C PHE A 89 8.43 -0.64 -9.90
N GLN A 90 7.70 -0.57 -8.79
CA GLN A 90 7.87 -1.45 -7.63
C GLN A 90 6.51 -1.70 -6.97
N ARG A 91 6.38 -2.87 -6.37
CA ARG A 91 5.14 -3.28 -5.68
C ARG A 91 5.50 -3.89 -4.35
N SER A 92 4.71 -3.56 -3.35
CA SER A 92 4.80 -4.14 -2.02
C SER A 92 3.49 -4.82 -1.66
N THR A 93 3.55 -5.76 -0.74
CA THR A 93 2.37 -6.35 -0.10
C THR A 93 2.55 -6.35 1.41
N ILE A 94 1.43 -6.37 2.12
CA ILE A 94 1.45 -6.47 3.57
C ILE A 94 1.76 -7.91 3.95
N VAL A 95 2.76 -8.08 4.82
CA VAL A 95 3.13 -9.37 5.40
C VAL A 95 3.32 -9.21 6.89
N MET A 96 3.09 -10.30 7.62
CA MET A 96 3.35 -10.36 9.05
C MET A 96 4.70 -11.06 9.30
N TYR A 97 5.64 -10.34 9.88
CA TYR A 97 6.84 -10.94 10.45
C TYR A 97 6.56 -11.41 11.87
N TYR A 98 7.04 -12.58 12.24
CA TYR A 98 6.92 -13.08 13.60
C TYR A 98 8.22 -13.69 14.11
N ASN A 99 8.45 -13.56 15.41
CA ASN A 99 9.64 -14.06 16.06
C ASN A 99 9.42 -15.50 16.53
N LYS A 100 10.04 -16.47 15.84
CA LYS A 100 9.93 -17.89 16.17
C LYS A 100 10.48 -18.25 17.55
N ASP A 101 11.51 -17.53 18.03
CA ASP A 101 12.06 -17.80 19.35
C ASP A 101 11.15 -17.26 20.46
N ALA A 102 10.48 -16.14 20.23
CA ALA A 102 9.43 -15.66 21.14
C ALA A 102 8.25 -16.64 21.20
N PHE A 103 7.86 -17.25 20.06
CA PHE A 103 6.84 -18.31 20.02
C PHE A 103 7.25 -19.50 20.90
N LYS A 104 8.46 -20.04 20.72
CA LYS A 104 8.99 -21.12 21.55
C LYS A 104 9.00 -20.79 23.03
N ALA A 105 9.48 -19.60 23.39
CA ALA A 105 9.52 -19.12 24.76
C ALA A 105 8.13 -18.99 25.40
N ALA A 106 7.10 -18.71 24.58
CA ALA A 106 5.70 -18.64 25.02
C ALA A 106 4.97 -20.00 24.97
N GLY A 107 5.67 -21.09 24.65
CA GLY A 107 5.06 -22.43 24.50
C GLY A 107 4.17 -22.57 23.28
N LEU A 108 4.40 -21.76 22.24
CA LEU A 108 3.71 -21.82 20.96
C LEU A 108 4.56 -22.57 19.92
N ASP A 109 3.91 -23.25 18.99
CA ASP A 109 4.59 -23.86 17.84
C ASP A 109 5.12 -22.77 16.91
N PRO A 110 6.46 -22.67 16.69
CA PRO A 110 7.07 -21.68 15.84
C PRO A 110 6.78 -21.87 14.35
N GLU A 111 6.27 -23.02 13.94
CA GLU A 111 5.90 -23.30 12.53
C GLU A 111 4.40 -23.06 12.26
N SER A 112 3.65 -22.66 13.28
CA SER A 112 2.22 -22.40 13.20
C SER A 112 1.90 -20.90 13.46
N PRO A 113 2.11 -20.01 12.45
CA PRO A 113 1.69 -18.61 12.57
C PRO A 113 0.16 -18.50 12.63
N PRO A 114 -0.40 -17.39 13.17
CA PRO A 114 -1.85 -17.21 13.21
C PRO A 114 -2.45 -17.14 11.82
N GLN A 115 -3.56 -17.84 11.61
CA GLN A 115 -4.29 -17.91 10.34
C GLN A 115 -5.63 -17.15 10.37
N SER A 116 -6.00 -16.60 11.53
CA SER A 116 -7.23 -15.83 11.72
C SER A 116 -7.03 -14.72 12.76
N TRP A 117 -7.96 -13.75 12.79
CA TRP A 117 -7.97 -12.69 13.79
C TRP A 117 -8.07 -13.26 15.23
N ASN A 118 -8.86 -14.30 15.42
CA ASN A 118 -8.99 -14.96 16.73
C ASN A 118 -7.65 -15.59 17.16
N GLU A 119 -7.02 -16.35 16.26
CA GLU A 119 -5.70 -16.93 16.57
C GLU A 119 -4.63 -15.88 16.82
N LEU A 120 -4.69 -14.75 16.08
CA LEU A 120 -3.78 -13.63 16.29
C LEU A 120 -3.90 -13.07 17.71
N VAL A 121 -5.13 -12.89 18.19
CA VAL A 121 -5.40 -12.43 19.56
C VAL A 121 -4.94 -13.48 20.58
N GLU A 122 -5.28 -14.74 20.40
CA GLU A 122 -4.91 -15.82 21.34
C GLU A 122 -3.40 -16.01 21.47
N LYS A 123 -2.68 -16.03 20.34
CA LYS A 123 -1.22 -16.10 20.32
C LYS A 123 -0.60 -14.80 20.84
N GLY A 124 -1.16 -13.66 20.48
CA GLY A 124 -0.74 -12.35 20.97
C GLY A 124 -0.80 -12.22 22.49
N LYS A 125 -1.86 -12.73 23.13
CA LYS A 125 -1.97 -12.76 24.61
C LYS A 125 -0.86 -13.58 25.25
N LYS A 126 -0.48 -14.71 24.66
CA LYS A 126 0.61 -15.56 25.18
C LYS A 126 1.98 -14.92 24.99
N LEU A 127 2.14 -14.12 23.96
CA LEU A 127 3.39 -13.43 23.62
C LEU A 127 3.55 -12.12 24.42
N THR A 128 2.47 -11.51 24.88
CA THR A 128 2.51 -10.26 25.64
C THR A 128 2.94 -10.52 27.09
N LYS A 129 3.90 -9.76 27.58
CA LYS A 129 4.33 -9.80 28.98
C LYS A 129 3.60 -8.74 29.79
N ALA A 130 3.18 -9.11 31.01
CA ALA A 130 2.42 -8.23 31.89
C ALA A 130 3.20 -6.98 32.34
N ASP A 131 4.54 -7.05 32.34
CA ASP A 131 5.42 -5.94 32.70
C ASP A 131 5.62 -4.92 31.57
N GLY A 132 4.98 -5.12 30.40
CA GLY A 132 5.08 -4.25 29.22
C GLY A 132 6.41 -4.34 28.47
N SER A 133 7.32 -5.24 28.85
CA SER A 133 8.62 -5.40 28.17
C SER A 133 8.50 -6.06 26.78
N GLN A 134 7.37 -6.71 26.50
CA GLN A 134 7.10 -7.35 25.22
C GLN A 134 5.60 -7.29 24.90
N TRP A 135 5.29 -6.86 23.70
CA TRP A 135 3.94 -6.91 23.13
C TRP A 135 3.80 -8.09 22.18
N GLY A 136 2.61 -8.67 22.14
CA GLY A 136 2.30 -9.82 21.30
C GLY A 136 2.28 -9.50 19.82
N MET A 137 1.99 -8.23 19.47
CA MET A 137 2.02 -7.75 18.10
C MET A 137 2.18 -6.23 18.02
N MET A 138 2.44 -5.75 16.81
CA MET A 138 2.43 -4.34 16.46
C MET A 138 1.88 -4.18 15.04
N ILE A 139 0.90 -3.31 14.87
CA ILE A 139 0.48 -2.80 13.57
C ILE A 139 0.97 -1.34 13.50
N PRO A 140 1.80 -0.96 12.53
CA PRO A 140 2.26 0.42 12.42
C PRO A 140 1.08 1.37 12.21
N SER A 141 1.01 2.44 13.00
CA SER A 141 0.01 3.52 12.88
C SER A 141 0.58 4.76 12.20
N THR A 142 1.84 4.71 11.77
CA THR A 142 2.54 5.76 11.02
C THR A 142 2.97 5.23 9.64
N GLY A 143 3.29 6.13 8.73
CA GLY A 143 3.64 5.79 7.36
C GLY A 143 2.39 5.53 6.50
N TYR A 144 1.93 4.31 6.43
CA TYR A 144 0.81 3.92 5.56
C TYR A 144 -0.32 3.20 6.31
N PRO A 145 -0.92 3.81 7.36
CA PRO A 145 -1.93 3.15 8.19
C PRO A 145 -3.21 2.80 7.41
N TYR A 146 -3.57 3.61 6.41
CA TYR A 146 -4.71 3.34 5.53
C TYR A 146 -4.58 1.98 4.81
N TRP A 147 -3.36 1.59 4.45
CA TRP A 147 -3.10 0.33 3.76
C TRP A 147 -3.32 -0.87 4.69
N MET A 148 -2.81 -0.78 5.94
CA MET A 148 -3.08 -1.79 6.96
C MET A 148 -4.57 -1.91 7.27
N PHE A 149 -5.25 -0.78 7.41
CA PHE A 149 -6.70 -0.75 7.64
C PHE A 149 -7.48 -1.34 6.45
N GLY A 150 -7.12 -0.97 5.22
CA GLY A 150 -7.71 -1.52 4.00
C GLY A 150 -7.58 -3.04 3.93
N ALA A 151 -6.40 -3.59 4.30
CA ALA A 151 -6.19 -5.03 4.34
C ALA A 151 -7.10 -5.74 5.36
N LEU A 152 -7.31 -5.15 6.55
CA LEU A 152 -8.24 -5.69 7.53
C LEU A 152 -9.70 -5.63 7.04
N ALA A 153 -10.11 -4.55 6.38
CA ALA A 153 -11.44 -4.43 5.80
C ALA A 153 -11.66 -5.48 4.69
N MET A 154 -10.68 -5.68 3.81
CA MET A 154 -10.74 -6.68 2.73
C MET A 154 -10.79 -8.11 3.28
N GLN A 155 -10.05 -8.44 4.33
CA GLN A 155 -10.15 -9.74 5.02
C GLN A 155 -11.55 -9.98 5.58
N ASN A 156 -12.29 -8.93 5.87
CA ASN A 156 -13.69 -8.98 6.35
C ASN A 156 -14.71 -8.84 5.21
N GLY A 157 -14.28 -8.98 3.95
CA GLY A 157 -15.13 -9.00 2.76
C GLY A 157 -15.55 -7.64 2.23
N GLU A 158 -14.94 -6.53 2.69
CA GLU A 158 -15.32 -5.18 2.29
C GLU A 158 -14.13 -4.41 1.70
N VAL A 159 -14.43 -3.56 0.73
CA VAL A 159 -13.49 -2.56 0.21
C VAL A 159 -13.84 -1.18 0.77
N LEU A 160 -12.87 -0.27 0.85
CA LEU A 160 -13.08 1.07 1.40
C LEU A 160 -13.70 2.03 0.39
N MET A 161 -13.55 1.74 -0.91
CA MET A 161 -13.98 2.61 -2.01
C MET A 161 -14.28 1.77 -3.25
N ASN A 162 -15.15 2.25 -4.14
CA ASN A 162 -15.36 1.62 -5.44
C ASN A 162 -14.18 1.85 -6.40
N GLY A 163 -14.16 1.12 -7.51
CA GLY A 163 -13.07 1.20 -8.50
C GLY A 163 -12.96 2.54 -9.24
N SER A 164 -14.05 3.34 -9.33
CA SER A 164 -14.04 4.69 -9.91
C SER A 164 -13.53 5.78 -8.94
N GLY A 165 -13.46 5.48 -7.64
CA GLY A 165 -12.95 6.42 -6.63
C GLY A 165 -13.94 7.50 -6.19
N ASP A 166 -15.20 7.39 -6.58
CA ASP A 166 -16.25 8.39 -6.30
C ASP A 166 -17.19 8.03 -5.13
N THR A 167 -17.13 6.78 -4.67
CA THR A 167 -17.99 6.26 -3.62
C THR A 167 -17.20 5.53 -2.56
N THR A 168 -17.34 5.96 -1.30
CA THR A 168 -16.69 5.34 -0.14
C THR A 168 -17.66 4.45 0.65
N TYR A 169 -17.10 3.45 1.33
CA TYR A 169 -17.85 2.42 2.07
C TYR A 169 -17.48 2.34 3.55
N PHE A 170 -16.98 3.44 4.13
CA PHE A 170 -16.56 3.47 5.54
C PHE A 170 -17.67 3.16 6.54
N ASN A 171 -18.93 3.34 6.15
CA ASN A 171 -20.12 3.05 6.97
C ASN A 171 -20.58 1.59 6.90
N LYS A 172 -19.93 0.74 6.10
CA LYS A 172 -20.32 -0.68 6.02
C LYS A 172 -19.95 -1.44 7.29
N PRO A 173 -20.78 -2.42 7.70
CA PRO A 173 -20.56 -3.19 8.92
C PRO A 173 -19.20 -3.89 8.97
N GLY A 174 -18.73 -4.46 7.86
CA GLY A 174 -17.43 -5.14 7.78
C GLY A 174 -16.26 -4.19 7.96
N VAL A 175 -16.36 -2.95 7.48
CA VAL A 175 -15.37 -1.90 7.69
C VAL A 175 -15.32 -1.47 9.16
N ALA A 176 -16.50 -1.27 9.78
CA ALA A 176 -16.61 -0.95 11.19
C ALA A 176 -16.05 -2.07 12.09
N GLN A 177 -16.27 -3.34 11.73
CA GLN A 177 -15.69 -4.49 12.42
C GLN A 177 -14.16 -4.51 12.33
N ALA A 178 -13.58 -4.22 11.16
CA ALA A 178 -12.14 -4.12 10.98
C ALA A 178 -11.53 -3.02 11.87
N LEU A 179 -12.16 -1.85 11.94
CA LEU A 179 -11.74 -0.75 12.80
C LEU A 179 -11.83 -1.13 14.29
N ASN A 180 -12.94 -1.75 14.70
CA ASN A 180 -13.10 -2.21 16.07
C ASN A 180 -12.08 -3.29 16.43
N PHE A 181 -11.80 -4.22 15.51
CA PHE A 181 -10.76 -5.23 15.73
C PHE A 181 -9.41 -4.57 15.99
N TRP A 182 -8.97 -3.62 15.14
CA TRP A 182 -7.70 -2.92 15.33
C TRP A 182 -7.64 -2.20 16.67
N LYS A 183 -8.66 -1.40 16.99
CA LYS A 183 -8.79 -0.72 18.28
C LYS A 183 -8.73 -1.70 19.44
N ASP A 184 -9.46 -2.82 19.36
CA ASP A 184 -9.58 -3.80 20.42
C ASP A 184 -8.26 -4.56 20.68
N LEU A 185 -7.34 -4.64 19.73
CA LEU A 185 -6.01 -5.23 19.95
C LEU A 185 -5.25 -4.51 21.08
N GLY A 186 -5.35 -3.19 21.16
CA GLY A 186 -4.77 -2.40 22.26
C GLY A 186 -5.73 -2.31 23.45
N SER A 187 -6.93 -1.73 23.25
CA SER A 187 -7.82 -1.33 24.33
C SER A 187 -8.42 -2.50 25.12
N LYS A 188 -8.79 -3.59 24.44
CA LYS A 188 -9.51 -4.73 25.04
C LYS A 188 -8.62 -5.95 25.25
N HIS A 189 -7.88 -6.34 24.20
CA HIS A 189 -7.09 -7.57 24.23
C HIS A 189 -5.71 -7.37 24.85
N LYS A 190 -5.23 -6.11 24.90
CA LYS A 190 -3.92 -5.74 25.48
C LYS A 190 -2.76 -6.52 24.86
N VAL A 191 -2.83 -6.79 23.56
CA VAL A 191 -1.79 -7.51 22.81
C VAL A 191 -0.88 -6.57 22.02
N MET A 192 -1.26 -5.30 21.94
CA MET A 192 -0.57 -4.22 21.22
C MET A 192 -0.60 -2.95 22.09
N PRO A 193 0.38 -2.03 22.02
CA PRO A 193 0.28 -0.69 22.63
C PRO A 193 -0.96 0.08 22.13
N GLU A 194 -1.47 0.97 22.97
CA GLU A 194 -2.58 1.89 22.61
C GLU A 194 -2.09 3.05 21.76
#